data_149b966a77df172c99338bcd1ffc7942
#
_entry.id   149b966a77df172c99338bcd1ffc7942
#
_cell.length_a   1.000
_cell.length_b   1.000
_cell.length_c   1.000
_cell.angle_alpha   90.00
_cell.angle_beta   90.00
_cell.angle_gamma   90.00
#
_symmetry.space_group_name_H-M   'P 1'
#
loop_
_entity.id
_entity.type
_entity.pdbx_description
1 polymer ?
#
loop_
_entity_poly.entity_id
_entity_poly.type
_entity_poly.pdbx_seq_one_letter_code
_entity_poly.pdbx_strand_id
1 'polypeptide(L)'
;MKKSLALLWTALLVMAASAQSDIQVTEPGFKVFQFPRTQIPRIDGDFTDWDIVPDAYSVSIDEMWDDTGKHKNIERSTLDIKVKVGWVKGLNRLYFLYEAYDDFWDFNQLGLHNDTYEIVVDGDLSGGPHTDEFRLNPKVKRRIDAFFEFQNQHAQNYHIMTPPTEGKSWTMVWGPQQWLKYLPYANYSYDYDFSHGESGRLRMEFYITPFDYASPEGPEKSVESRLYENKKIGLCWAVIDYDGETQNNGFWNLSKHHKMYGNASMQRLFTLMPLEPQFRKAVECDWTFTVVPDTRTVCFRDQSYGPITSWHWDFGDGTTSTEQNPTHTYARDYAHYVVTLTVEGPEGSARCCKVWEVCVRDMSHPSLTPYD
;
A
#
# COMPACT_ATOMS: atom_id res chain seq x y z
N MET A 1 -21.07 -22.53 -62.09
CA MET A 1 -19.96 -21.74 -61.58
C MET A 1 -20.39 -21.14 -60.22
N LYS A 2 -20.01 -21.81 -59.13
CA LYS A 2 -20.29 -21.36 -57.76
C LYS A 2 -19.01 -20.71 -57.25
N LYS A 3 -19.05 -19.42 -56.92
CA LYS A 3 -17.96 -18.70 -56.28
C LYS A 3 -18.17 -18.79 -54.74
N SER A 4 -17.28 -19.50 -54.08
CA SER A 4 -17.22 -19.56 -52.63
C SER A 4 -16.59 -18.27 -52.08
N LEU A 5 -17.31 -17.60 -51.20
CA LEU A 5 -16.84 -16.43 -50.45
C LEU A 5 -16.19 -16.96 -49.17
N ALA A 6 -14.89 -16.84 -49.05
CA ALA A 6 -14.17 -17.11 -47.82
C ALA A 6 -14.19 -15.88 -46.95
N LEU A 7 -14.88 -15.94 -45.81
CA LEU A 7 -14.81 -14.90 -44.76
C LEU A 7 -13.48 -15.05 -43.99
N LEU A 8 -12.59 -14.10 -44.16
CA LEU A 8 -11.43 -13.94 -43.31
C LEU A 8 -11.88 -13.26 -42.00
N TRP A 9 -11.85 -13.99 -40.90
CA TRP A 9 -11.93 -13.43 -39.57
C TRP A 9 -10.51 -12.97 -39.18
N THR A 10 -10.25 -11.68 -39.26
CA THR A 10 -9.09 -11.04 -38.63
C THR A 10 -9.41 -10.82 -37.17
N ALA A 11 -8.85 -11.68 -36.31
CA ALA A 11 -8.83 -11.46 -34.88
C ALA A 11 -7.92 -10.24 -34.62
N LEU A 12 -8.50 -9.11 -34.24
CA LEU A 12 -7.79 -7.96 -33.71
C LEU A 12 -7.31 -8.35 -32.31
N LEU A 13 -6.05 -8.79 -32.19
CA LEU A 13 -5.36 -8.81 -30.89
C LEU A 13 -5.14 -7.34 -30.51
N VAL A 14 -5.96 -6.85 -29.61
CA VAL A 14 -5.65 -5.64 -28.86
C VAL A 14 -4.53 -6.02 -27.89
N MET A 15 -3.29 -5.81 -28.30
CA MET A 15 -2.19 -5.74 -27.36
C MET A 15 -2.44 -4.48 -26.51
N ALA A 16 -2.89 -4.67 -25.29
CA ALA A 16 -2.71 -3.66 -24.27
C ALA A 16 -1.19 -3.49 -24.13
N ALA A 17 -0.65 -2.46 -24.76
CA ALA A 17 0.67 -1.96 -24.45
C ALA A 17 0.56 -1.51 -22.97
N SER A 18 1.08 -2.30 -22.05
CA SER A 18 1.42 -1.80 -20.73
C SER A 18 2.40 -0.66 -21.00
N ALA A 19 1.96 0.56 -20.75
CA ALA A 19 2.86 1.70 -20.68
C ALA A 19 3.86 1.34 -19.58
N GLN A 20 5.05 0.93 -20.00
CA GLN A 20 6.15 0.68 -19.09
C GLN A 20 6.47 2.06 -18.53
N SER A 21 6.22 2.26 -17.25
CA SER A 21 6.45 3.54 -16.60
C SER A 21 7.92 3.91 -16.79
N ASP A 22 8.17 5.11 -17.29
CA ASP A 22 9.51 5.72 -17.36
C ASP A 22 9.98 6.13 -15.94
N ILE A 23 9.65 5.36 -14.91
CA ILE A 23 10.24 5.55 -13.58
C ILE A 23 11.73 5.38 -13.76
N GLN A 24 12.44 6.48 -13.62
CA GLN A 24 13.89 6.46 -13.66
C GLN A 24 14.38 5.61 -12.47
N VAL A 25 14.68 4.35 -12.76
CA VAL A 25 15.32 3.43 -11.83
C VAL A 25 16.73 3.96 -11.57
N THR A 26 16.84 4.95 -10.69
CA THR A 26 18.14 5.35 -10.16
C THR A 26 18.49 4.39 -9.03
N GLU A 27 19.38 3.46 -9.31
CA GLU A 27 19.97 2.59 -8.30
C GLU A 27 20.79 3.41 -7.28
N PRO A 28 20.81 3.01 -5.99
CA PRO A 28 20.08 1.87 -5.43
C PRO A 28 18.65 2.23 -5.05
N GLY A 29 17.73 1.28 -5.28
CA GLY A 29 16.36 1.38 -4.76
C GLY A 29 16.31 1.18 -3.25
N PHE A 30 15.25 1.70 -2.62
CA PHE A 30 15.01 1.55 -1.20
C PHE A 30 14.31 0.24 -0.87
N LYS A 31 14.38 -0.16 0.39
CA LYS A 31 13.80 -1.41 0.89
C LYS A 31 12.65 -1.12 1.83
N VAL A 32 11.58 -1.90 1.72
CA VAL A 32 10.44 -1.89 2.65
C VAL A 32 10.51 -3.18 3.48
N PHE A 33 10.56 -3.04 4.81
CA PHE A 33 10.68 -4.16 5.73
C PHE A 33 9.41 -4.99 5.78
N GLN A 34 9.51 -6.32 5.75
CA GLN A 34 8.36 -7.19 6.00
C GLN A 34 8.24 -7.50 7.48
N PHE A 35 7.16 -7.05 8.11
CA PHE A 35 6.82 -7.44 9.46
C PHE A 35 6.30 -8.88 9.52
N PRO A 36 6.72 -9.68 10.53
CA PRO A 36 6.07 -10.94 10.82
C PRO A 36 4.58 -10.74 11.13
N ARG A 37 3.73 -11.66 10.70
CA ARG A 37 2.28 -11.61 11.00
C ARG A 37 1.95 -11.61 12.50
N THR A 38 2.89 -12.04 13.33
CA THR A 38 2.78 -12.06 14.80
C THR A 38 3.22 -10.77 15.47
N GLN A 39 3.81 -9.84 14.71
CA GLN A 39 4.38 -8.57 15.17
C GLN A 39 4.01 -7.43 14.21
N ILE A 40 2.72 -7.30 13.93
CA ILE A 40 2.19 -6.23 13.08
C ILE A 40 2.20 -4.94 13.89
N PRO A 41 2.74 -3.83 13.37
CA PRO A 41 2.73 -2.56 14.08
C PRO A 41 1.29 -2.14 14.43
N ARG A 42 1.08 -1.79 15.66
CA ARG A 42 -0.14 -1.12 16.12
C ARG A 42 0.04 0.37 15.95
N ILE A 43 -1.01 1.03 15.57
CA ILE A 43 -0.97 2.49 15.44
C ILE A 43 -1.60 3.06 16.71
N ASP A 44 -0.85 3.01 17.81
CA ASP A 44 -1.34 3.34 19.15
C ASP A 44 -0.42 4.32 19.92
N GLY A 45 0.72 4.72 19.31
CA GLY A 45 1.70 5.62 19.92
C GLY A 45 2.76 4.91 20.77
N ASP A 46 2.75 3.58 20.79
CA ASP A 46 3.87 2.78 21.30
C ASP A 46 4.76 2.32 20.12
N PHE A 47 5.84 3.02 19.94
CA PHE A 47 6.76 2.83 18.81
C PHE A 47 7.70 1.63 18.96
N THR A 48 7.60 0.86 20.05
CA THR A 48 8.44 -0.32 20.30
C THR A 48 8.23 -1.43 19.29
N ASP A 49 7.10 -1.48 18.62
CA ASP A 49 6.84 -2.39 17.49
C ASP A 49 7.86 -2.23 16.35
N TRP A 50 8.50 -1.06 16.25
CA TRP A 50 9.49 -0.74 15.22
C TRP A 50 10.93 -1.12 15.58
N ASP A 51 11.20 -1.55 16.81
CA ASP A 51 12.54 -1.93 17.27
C ASP A 51 13.10 -3.15 16.51
N ILE A 52 12.21 -3.97 15.96
CA ILE A 52 12.61 -5.13 15.13
C ILE A 52 13.08 -4.73 13.72
N VAL A 53 12.85 -3.49 13.29
CA VAL A 53 13.22 -3.01 11.95
C VAL A 53 14.65 -2.52 11.96
N PRO A 54 15.57 -3.22 11.27
CA PRO A 54 16.99 -2.84 11.23
C PRO A 54 17.20 -1.43 10.65
N ASP A 55 18.26 -0.75 11.09
CA ASP A 55 18.62 0.57 10.57
C ASP A 55 18.92 0.58 9.06
N ALA A 56 19.30 -0.56 8.49
CA ALA A 56 19.49 -0.70 7.04
C ALA A 56 18.20 -0.47 6.21
N TYR A 57 17.04 -0.38 6.85
CA TYR A 57 15.75 -0.02 6.24
C TYR A 57 15.38 1.45 6.48
N SER A 58 16.21 2.19 7.21
CA SER A 58 15.96 3.61 7.46
C SER A 58 16.41 4.45 6.26
N VAL A 59 15.58 5.44 5.94
CA VAL A 59 15.90 6.50 4.99
C VAL A 59 16.00 7.79 5.78
N SER A 60 17.20 8.39 5.77
CA SER A 60 17.48 9.61 6.52
C SER A 60 17.47 10.85 5.63
N ILE A 61 17.61 12.01 6.24
CA ILE A 61 17.75 13.28 5.53
C ILE A 61 18.96 13.27 4.56
N ASP A 62 19.96 12.43 4.78
CA ASP A 62 21.14 12.31 3.88
C ASP A 62 20.76 11.86 2.45
N GLU A 63 19.64 11.14 2.30
CA GLU A 63 19.11 10.70 1.01
C GLU A 63 18.26 11.78 0.31
N MET A 64 18.00 12.88 1.00
CA MET A 64 17.16 13.98 0.55
C MET A 64 17.98 15.18 0.10
N TRP A 65 17.35 16.10 -0.58
CA TRP A 65 17.95 17.37 -0.97
C TRP A 65 16.90 18.49 -0.83
N ASP A 66 17.35 19.68 -0.44
CA ASP A 66 16.48 20.85 -0.43
C ASP A 66 16.30 21.42 -1.83
N ASP A 67 15.12 21.26 -2.39
CA ASP A 67 14.82 21.69 -3.75
C ASP A 67 14.46 23.19 -3.86
N THR A 68 14.35 23.90 -2.73
CA THR A 68 14.32 25.37 -2.71
C THR A 68 15.69 25.99 -3.05
N GLY A 69 16.74 25.20 -2.88
CA GLY A 69 18.13 25.63 -3.06
C GLY A 69 18.64 26.58 -1.95
N LYS A 70 17.91 26.76 -0.86
CA LYS A 70 18.31 27.57 0.30
C LYS A 70 19.39 26.86 1.12
N HIS A 71 19.25 25.53 1.29
CA HIS A 71 20.18 24.72 2.09
C HIS A 71 21.08 23.89 1.17
N LYS A 72 22.38 24.18 1.21
CA LYS A 72 23.40 23.41 0.46
C LYS A 72 23.94 22.23 1.25
N ASN A 73 23.88 22.33 2.57
CA ASN A 73 24.36 21.33 3.50
C ASN A 73 23.22 20.97 4.46
N ILE A 74 23.26 19.75 4.95
CA ILE A 74 22.32 19.28 5.97
C ILE A 74 22.82 19.76 7.33
N GLU A 75 22.00 20.50 8.04
CA GLU A 75 22.24 20.96 9.41
C GLU A 75 21.25 20.26 10.35
N ARG A 76 21.65 19.11 10.91
CA ARG A 76 20.77 18.28 11.78
C ARG A 76 20.39 18.96 13.09
N SER A 77 20.98 20.11 13.39
CA SER A 77 20.59 20.95 14.53
C SER A 77 19.34 21.77 14.22
N THR A 78 19.01 21.99 12.95
CA THR A 78 17.80 22.66 12.51
C THR A 78 16.73 21.62 12.11
N LEU A 79 17.07 20.69 11.24
CA LEU A 79 16.16 19.64 10.81
C LEU A 79 16.88 18.30 10.70
N ASP A 80 16.36 17.27 11.36
CA ASP A 80 16.81 15.86 11.19
C ASP A 80 15.61 14.96 10.97
N ILE A 81 15.71 14.04 9.98
CA ILE A 81 14.61 13.21 9.54
C ILE A 81 15.07 11.77 9.40
N LYS A 82 14.25 10.85 9.86
CA LYS A 82 14.43 9.40 9.67
C LYS A 82 13.08 8.75 9.41
N VAL A 83 13.00 7.97 8.34
CA VAL A 83 11.79 7.26 7.95
C VAL A 83 12.08 5.77 7.83
N LYS A 84 11.24 4.93 8.42
CA LYS A 84 11.18 3.49 8.17
C LYS A 84 9.86 3.15 7.50
N VAL A 85 9.90 2.24 6.53
CA VAL A 85 8.69 1.77 5.83
C VAL A 85 8.60 0.27 5.96
N GLY A 86 7.42 -0.23 6.29
CA GLY A 86 7.14 -1.64 6.46
C GLY A 86 5.86 -2.10 5.77
N TRP A 87 5.71 -3.40 5.62
CA TRP A 87 4.53 -4.04 5.07
C TRP A 87 4.30 -5.42 5.72
N VAL A 88 3.11 -5.99 5.56
CA VAL A 88 2.76 -7.31 6.10
C VAL A 88 2.20 -8.17 4.97
N LYS A 89 2.73 -9.38 4.81
CA LYS A 89 2.23 -10.33 3.81
C LYS A 89 0.78 -10.71 4.10
N GLY A 90 -0.09 -10.50 3.11
CA GLY A 90 -1.53 -10.74 3.22
C GLY A 90 -2.34 -9.54 3.68
N LEU A 91 -1.70 -8.41 3.98
CA LEU A 91 -2.35 -7.12 4.17
C LEU A 91 -1.87 -6.16 3.08
N ASN A 92 -2.80 -5.43 2.46
CA ASN A 92 -2.46 -4.41 1.46
C ASN A 92 -2.20 -3.06 2.13
N ARG A 93 -1.26 -3.01 3.08
CA ARG A 93 -0.93 -1.83 3.87
C ARG A 93 0.55 -1.56 3.87
N LEU A 94 0.90 -0.29 3.72
CA LEU A 94 2.25 0.23 3.99
C LEU A 94 2.22 0.96 5.33
N TYR A 95 3.11 0.55 6.21
CA TYR A 95 3.30 1.12 7.55
C TYR A 95 4.50 2.06 7.51
N PHE A 96 4.41 3.16 8.23
CA PHE A 96 5.46 4.18 8.29
C PHE A 96 5.77 4.54 9.74
N LEU A 97 7.05 4.65 10.03
CA LEU A 97 7.55 5.37 11.20
C LEU A 97 8.30 6.60 10.68
N TYR A 98 7.83 7.78 11.04
CA TYR A 98 8.46 9.05 10.79
C TYR A 98 8.99 9.61 12.10
N GLU A 99 10.29 9.84 12.19
CA GLU A 99 10.97 10.47 13.31
C GLU A 99 11.67 11.74 12.81
N ALA A 100 11.38 12.86 13.44
CA ALA A 100 11.98 14.13 13.07
C ALA A 100 12.36 14.95 14.29
N TYR A 101 13.42 15.71 14.16
CA TYR A 101 13.74 16.86 15.02
C TYR A 101 13.65 18.11 14.16
N ASP A 102 13.07 19.15 14.74
CA ASP A 102 12.99 20.47 14.15
C ASP A 102 13.31 21.51 15.22
N ASP A 103 13.97 22.60 14.85
CA ASP A 103 14.26 23.69 15.78
C ASP A 103 13.13 24.71 15.89
N PHE A 104 12.13 24.64 14.97
CA PHE A 104 10.94 25.50 15.00
C PHE A 104 9.71 24.81 14.38
N TRP A 105 8.94 24.05 15.17
CA TRP A 105 7.73 23.39 14.65
C TRP A 105 6.61 24.39 14.31
N ASP A 106 6.25 24.52 13.04
CA ASP A 106 5.17 25.38 12.56
C ASP A 106 3.90 24.59 12.20
N PHE A 107 2.90 24.63 13.08
CA PHE A 107 1.63 23.91 12.88
C PHE A 107 0.39 24.72 13.27
N ASN A 108 0.48 26.02 13.28
CA ASN A 108 -0.58 26.93 13.73
C ASN A 108 -1.13 27.82 12.59
N GLN A 109 -0.62 27.66 11.40
CA GLN A 109 -1.03 28.45 10.24
C GLN A 109 -2.33 27.91 9.62
N LEU A 110 -3.05 28.78 8.94
CA LEU A 110 -4.19 28.37 8.12
C LEU A 110 -3.72 27.83 6.76
N GLY A 111 -4.29 26.71 6.34
CA GLY A 111 -4.02 26.13 5.03
C GLY A 111 -2.79 25.23 5.00
N LEU A 112 -1.93 25.44 3.99
CA LEU A 112 -0.79 24.56 3.70
C LEU A 112 0.56 25.08 4.22
N HIS A 113 0.55 26.20 4.95
CA HIS A 113 1.77 26.82 5.45
C HIS A 113 2.08 26.31 6.87
N ASN A 114 2.33 25.00 6.97
CA ASN A 114 2.74 24.31 8.18
C ASN A 114 3.76 23.25 7.82
N ASP A 115 4.50 22.78 8.81
CA ASP A 115 5.38 21.63 8.62
C ASP A 115 4.60 20.42 8.16
N THR A 116 5.12 19.77 7.17
CA THR A 116 4.40 18.73 6.45
C THR A 116 5.31 17.62 5.99
N TYR A 117 4.86 16.40 6.18
CA TYR A 117 5.41 15.21 5.55
C TYR A 117 4.50 14.80 4.38
N GLU A 118 4.89 15.18 3.17
CA GLU A 118 4.13 14.87 1.96
C GLU A 118 4.60 13.57 1.34
N ILE A 119 3.71 12.60 1.14
CA ILE A 119 4.03 11.32 0.51
C ILE A 119 3.20 11.09 -0.73
N VAL A 120 3.80 10.42 -1.71
CA VAL A 120 3.11 9.93 -2.91
C VAL A 120 3.47 8.47 -3.11
N VAL A 121 2.44 7.63 -3.29
CA VAL A 121 2.59 6.20 -3.53
C VAL A 121 1.92 5.80 -4.85
N ASP A 122 2.63 5.02 -5.64
CA ASP A 122 2.18 4.35 -6.87
C ASP A 122 2.41 2.85 -6.69
N GLY A 123 1.35 2.13 -6.39
CA GLY A 123 1.43 0.73 -5.95
C GLY A 123 1.72 -0.25 -7.07
N ASP A 124 1.41 0.07 -8.33
CA ASP A 124 1.58 -0.80 -9.50
C ASP A 124 2.62 -0.30 -10.51
N LEU A 125 3.29 0.82 -10.20
CA LEU A 125 4.26 1.48 -11.08
C LEU A 125 3.63 1.92 -12.41
N SER A 126 2.36 2.29 -12.41
CA SER A 126 1.70 2.83 -13.60
C SER A 126 2.31 4.14 -14.08
N GLY A 127 2.88 4.91 -13.15
CA GLY A 127 3.65 6.10 -13.48
C GLY A 127 2.82 7.21 -14.10
N GLY A 128 3.52 8.16 -14.69
CA GLY A 128 2.91 9.25 -15.45
C GLY A 128 2.42 10.42 -14.59
N PRO A 129 2.03 11.51 -15.26
CA PRO A 129 1.50 12.67 -14.57
C PRO A 129 0.09 12.39 -14.04
N HIS A 130 -0.12 12.61 -12.75
CA HIS A 130 -1.42 12.48 -12.10
C HIS A 130 -2.05 13.83 -11.74
N THR A 131 -1.31 14.93 -11.89
CA THR A 131 -1.83 16.30 -11.83
C THR A 131 -1.88 16.98 -13.20
N ASP A 132 -1.15 16.48 -14.19
CA ASP A 132 -1.08 17.03 -15.55
C ASP A 132 -2.04 16.35 -16.54
N GLU A 133 -3.15 15.80 -16.04
CA GLU A 133 -4.14 15.04 -16.81
C GLU A 133 -4.80 15.84 -17.93
N PHE A 134 -4.66 17.16 -17.89
CA PHE A 134 -5.08 18.03 -18.98
C PHE A 134 -4.44 17.63 -20.33
N ARG A 135 -3.23 17.06 -20.31
CA ARG A 135 -2.57 16.55 -21.52
C ARG A 135 -3.10 15.19 -21.96
N LEU A 136 -3.57 14.38 -21.02
CA LEU A 136 -4.08 13.04 -21.27
C LEU A 136 -5.56 13.03 -21.62
N ASN A 137 -6.32 14.02 -21.18
CA ASN A 137 -7.73 14.16 -21.50
C ASN A 137 -8.09 15.52 -22.13
N PRO A 138 -7.97 15.64 -23.48
CA PRO A 138 -8.24 16.89 -24.18
C PRO A 138 -9.72 17.34 -24.11
N LYS A 139 -10.63 16.50 -23.58
CA LYS A 139 -12.05 16.86 -23.36
C LYS A 139 -12.25 17.67 -22.09
N VAL A 140 -11.29 17.63 -21.16
CA VAL A 140 -11.35 18.45 -19.94
C VAL A 140 -11.02 19.89 -20.30
N LYS A 141 -11.98 20.78 -20.09
CA LYS A 141 -11.88 22.18 -20.54
C LYS A 141 -11.09 23.07 -19.59
N ARG A 142 -10.97 22.70 -18.31
CA ARG A 142 -10.27 23.50 -17.31
C ARG A 142 -9.31 22.60 -16.50
N ARG A 143 -8.12 23.14 -16.22
CA ARG A 143 -7.11 22.45 -15.42
C ARG A 143 -7.62 22.01 -14.04
N ILE A 144 -8.45 22.84 -13.41
CA ILE A 144 -9.01 22.53 -12.11
C ILE A 144 -9.97 21.32 -12.16
N ASP A 145 -10.72 21.15 -13.25
CA ASP A 145 -11.61 20.02 -13.43
C ASP A 145 -10.79 18.73 -13.62
N ALA A 146 -9.70 18.78 -14.40
CA ALA A 146 -8.76 17.68 -14.55
C ALA A 146 -8.12 17.28 -13.22
N PHE A 147 -7.73 18.26 -12.41
CA PHE A 147 -7.18 18.05 -11.09
C PHE A 147 -8.16 17.28 -10.18
N PHE A 148 -9.42 17.69 -10.10
CA PHE A 148 -10.40 17.01 -9.27
C PHE A 148 -10.90 15.69 -9.84
N GLU A 149 -10.84 15.51 -11.15
CA GLU A 149 -11.31 14.28 -11.82
C GLU A 149 -10.28 13.16 -11.74
N PHE A 150 -8.98 13.47 -11.88
CA PHE A 150 -7.91 12.45 -12.04
C PHE A 150 -6.93 12.36 -10.88
N GLN A 151 -6.89 13.36 -10.02
CA GLN A 151 -6.00 13.37 -8.87
C GLN A 151 -6.23 12.14 -7.97
N ASN A 152 -5.15 11.54 -7.49
CA ASN A 152 -5.13 10.36 -6.64
C ASN A 152 -5.69 9.05 -7.24
N GLN A 153 -6.02 8.98 -8.51
CA GLN A 153 -6.57 7.76 -9.07
C GLN A 153 -5.50 6.66 -9.18
N HIS A 154 -4.39 6.93 -9.82
CA HIS A 154 -3.32 5.95 -10.08
C HIS A 154 -2.10 6.10 -9.18
N ALA A 155 -1.96 7.23 -8.54
CA ALA A 155 -0.99 7.47 -7.47
C ALA A 155 -1.65 8.33 -6.40
N GLN A 156 -1.50 7.95 -5.13
CA GLN A 156 -2.15 8.64 -4.02
C GLN A 156 -1.16 9.58 -3.32
N ASN A 157 -1.58 10.83 -3.18
CA ASN A 157 -0.81 11.89 -2.52
C ASN A 157 -1.46 12.27 -1.19
N TYR A 158 -0.67 12.19 -0.12
CA TYR A 158 -1.04 12.55 1.25
C TYR A 158 -0.14 13.67 1.73
N HIS A 159 -0.75 14.78 2.11
CA HIS A 159 -0.08 15.94 2.71
C HIS A 159 -0.30 15.88 4.23
N ILE A 160 0.61 15.21 4.93
CA ILE A 160 0.47 14.85 6.34
C ILE A 160 1.03 15.98 7.20
N MET A 161 0.21 16.49 8.10
CA MET A 161 0.59 17.57 9.02
C MET A 161 1.49 17.06 10.14
N THR A 162 2.55 17.76 10.47
CA THR A 162 3.58 17.32 11.43
C THR A 162 3.86 18.37 12.54
N PRO A 163 3.02 18.41 13.59
CA PRO A 163 1.75 17.71 13.81
C PRO A 163 0.55 18.48 13.24
N PRO A 164 -0.68 17.93 13.27
CA PRO A 164 -1.86 18.67 12.83
C PRO A 164 -2.22 19.78 13.84
N THR A 165 -2.64 20.93 13.33
CA THR A 165 -3.28 21.96 14.15
C THR A 165 -4.47 21.36 14.90
N GLU A 166 -4.68 21.72 16.15
CA GLU A 166 -5.76 21.21 17.01
C GLU A 166 -7.13 21.27 16.30
N GLY A 167 -7.85 20.15 16.32
CA GLY A 167 -9.16 20.01 15.69
C GLY A 167 -9.14 19.93 14.16
N LYS A 168 -7.96 19.88 13.54
CA LYS A 168 -7.81 19.69 12.07
C LYS A 168 -7.50 18.26 11.71
N SER A 169 -7.67 17.95 10.42
CA SER A 169 -7.34 16.62 9.88
C SER A 169 -5.83 16.40 9.92
N TRP A 170 -5.42 15.16 10.23
CA TRP A 170 -4.02 14.76 10.24
C TRP A 170 -3.36 14.82 8.85
N THR A 171 -4.15 14.68 7.79
CA THR A 171 -3.66 14.76 6.42
C THR A 171 -4.71 15.38 5.50
N MET A 172 -4.22 16.03 4.47
CA MET A 172 -4.97 16.40 3.31
C MET A 172 -4.70 15.38 2.20
N VAL A 173 -5.75 14.83 1.62
CA VAL A 173 -5.67 13.99 0.44
C VAL A 173 -6.04 14.87 -0.76
N TRP A 174 -5.14 14.99 -1.71
CA TRP A 174 -5.38 15.78 -2.90
C TRP A 174 -6.36 15.05 -3.83
N GLY A 175 -7.54 15.64 -4.05
CA GLY A 175 -8.56 15.06 -4.90
C GLY A 175 -9.83 14.65 -4.15
N PRO A 176 -10.81 14.08 -4.85
CA PRO A 176 -12.12 13.74 -4.29
C PRO A 176 -12.10 12.50 -3.37
N GLN A 177 -11.03 11.69 -3.39
CA GLN A 177 -10.94 10.43 -2.66
C GLN A 177 -10.65 10.65 -1.16
N GLN A 178 -11.45 11.48 -0.48
CA GLN A 178 -11.25 11.82 0.93
C GLN A 178 -11.38 10.62 1.87
N TRP A 179 -11.98 9.52 1.42
CA TRP A 179 -12.11 8.28 2.16
C TRP A 179 -10.76 7.57 2.40
N LEU A 180 -9.73 7.84 1.59
CA LEU A 180 -8.39 7.28 1.73
C LEU A 180 -7.73 7.54 3.10
N LYS A 181 -8.09 8.63 3.77
CA LYS A 181 -7.48 9.04 5.05
C LYS A 181 -8.18 8.53 6.31
N TYR A 182 -9.23 7.72 6.14
CA TYR A 182 -10.04 7.17 7.23
C TYR A 182 -9.90 5.65 7.32
N LEU A 183 -10.26 5.09 8.47
CA LEU A 183 -10.39 3.66 8.63
C LEU A 183 -11.38 3.07 7.61
N PRO A 184 -11.08 1.91 7.05
CA PRO A 184 -9.96 1.00 7.35
C PRO A 184 -8.70 1.26 6.52
N TYR A 185 -8.64 2.30 5.68
CA TYR A 185 -7.60 2.53 4.68
C TYR A 185 -6.38 3.27 5.22
N ALA A 186 -6.55 4.05 6.27
CA ALA A 186 -5.46 4.73 6.97
C ALA A 186 -5.75 4.84 8.46
N ASN A 187 -4.69 4.91 9.26
CA ASN A 187 -4.70 5.23 10.69
C ASN A 187 -3.38 5.89 11.06
N TYR A 188 -3.35 6.66 12.13
CA TYR A 188 -2.18 7.42 12.54
C TYR A 188 -2.11 7.59 14.07
N SER A 189 -0.90 7.82 14.59
CA SER A 189 -0.64 8.22 15.96
C SER A 189 0.59 9.12 16.01
N TYR A 190 0.60 10.08 16.94
CA TYR A 190 1.69 11.03 17.17
C TYR A 190 2.19 10.96 18.60
N ASP A 191 3.49 11.24 18.78
CA ASP A 191 4.13 11.48 20.07
C ASP A 191 5.05 12.69 19.92
N TYR A 192 4.76 13.77 20.67
CA TYR A 192 5.54 14.99 20.75
C TYR A 192 5.17 15.76 22.03
N ASP A 193 6.09 16.58 22.52
CA ASP A 193 5.95 17.34 23.79
C ASP A 193 6.27 18.83 23.65
N PHE A 194 6.25 19.36 22.43
CA PHE A 194 6.51 20.77 22.11
C PHE A 194 5.23 21.53 21.73
N SER A 195 5.28 22.84 21.84
CA SER A 195 4.26 23.77 21.34
C SER A 195 4.68 24.36 19.98
N HIS A 196 3.73 24.97 19.28
CA HIS A 196 4.04 25.71 18.06
C HIS A 196 5.13 26.77 18.30
N GLY A 197 6.13 26.78 17.43
CA GLY A 197 7.28 27.66 17.50
C GLY A 197 8.40 27.19 18.44
N GLU A 198 8.27 26.02 19.05
CA GLU A 198 9.30 25.40 19.86
C GLU A 198 10.05 24.32 19.08
N SER A 199 11.29 24.10 19.48
CA SER A 199 12.07 22.95 18.99
C SER A 199 11.67 21.66 19.70
N GLY A 200 11.81 20.54 19.04
CA GLY A 200 11.53 19.25 19.68
C GLY A 200 11.65 18.07 18.76
N ARG A 201 11.33 16.88 19.29
CA ARG A 201 11.26 15.65 18.53
C ARG A 201 9.82 15.23 18.33
N LEU A 202 9.47 14.90 17.09
CA LEU A 202 8.19 14.32 16.73
C LEU A 202 8.43 12.88 16.27
N ARG A 203 7.61 11.97 16.78
CA ARG A 203 7.44 10.63 16.22
C ARG A 203 6.01 10.48 15.75
N MET A 204 5.86 9.88 14.60
CA MET A 204 4.56 9.57 14.03
C MET A 204 4.63 8.18 13.41
N GLU A 205 3.65 7.36 13.75
CA GLU A 205 3.40 6.12 13.06
C GLU A 205 2.05 6.15 12.37
N PHE A 206 1.99 5.56 11.20
CA PHE A 206 0.75 5.48 10.45
C PHE A 206 0.80 4.34 9.45
N TYR A 207 -0.35 3.95 8.93
CA TYR A 207 -0.42 3.16 7.72
C TYR A 207 -1.33 3.79 6.69
N ILE A 208 -1.08 3.46 5.43
CA ILE A 208 -1.95 3.74 4.29
C ILE A 208 -2.16 2.47 3.49
N THR A 209 -3.29 2.41 2.77
CA THR A 209 -3.57 1.36 1.78
C THR A 209 -3.32 1.93 0.40
N PRO A 210 -2.31 1.45 -0.35
CA PRO A 210 -2.10 1.87 -1.73
C PRO A 210 -3.14 1.26 -2.66
N PHE A 211 -3.50 1.99 -3.72
CA PHE A 211 -4.45 1.57 -4.73
C PHE A 211 -3.83 1.65 -6.12
N ASP A 212 -4.05 0.62 -6.94
CA ASP A 212 -3.75 0.65 -8.37
C ASP A 212 -4.75 1.59 -9.09
N TYR A 213 -5.97 1.67 -8.54
CA TYR A 213 -6.97 2.64 -8.95
C TYR A 213 -7.83 3.05 -7.74
N ALA A 214 -7.75 4.30 -7.33
CA ALA A 214 -8.60 4.89 -6.30
C ALA A 214 -9.73 5.70 -6.93
N SER A 215 -10.94 5.14 -6.94
CA SER A 215 -12.10 5.78 -7.55
C SER A 215 -12.57 7.02 -6.78
N PRO A 216 -12.89 8.13 -7.45
CA PRO A 216 -13.56 9.25 -6.80
C PRO A 216 -14.96 8.91 -6.29
N GLU A 217 -15.57 7.82 -6.78
CA GLU A 217 -16.91 7.38 -6.38
C GLU A 217 -16.90 6.51 -5.11
N GLY A 218 -15.73 6.11 -4.60
CA GLY A 218 -15.60 5.36 -3.36
C GLY A 218 -14.77 4.09 -3.46
N PRO A 219 -14.52 3.45 -2.30
CA PRO A 219 -13.67 2.26 -2.24
C PRO A 219 -14.26 1.05 -2.98
N GLU A 220 -15.58 0.93 -3.08
CA GLU A 220 -16.25 -0.20 -3.75
C GLU A 220 -15.97 -0.25 -5.27
N LYS A 221 -15.54 0.87 -5.85
CA LYS A 221 -15.16 0.99 -7.26
C LYS A 221 -13.65 1.11 -7.46
N SER A 222 -12.89 0.90 -6.41
CA SER A 222 -11.44 1.01 -6.39
C SER A 222 -10.77 -0.34 -6.48
N VAL A 223 -9.49 -0.34 -6.84
CA VAL A 223 -8.65 -1.54 -6.92
C VAL A 223 -7.46 -1.35 -5.99
N GLU A 224 -7.45 -2.08 -4.87
CA GLU A 224 -6.31 -2.07 -3.95
C GLU A 224 -5.07 -2.66 -4.61
N SER A 225 -3.93 -2.06 -4.36
CA SER A 225 -2.63 -2.62 -4.75
C SER A 225 -2.38 -3.91 -3.99
N ARG A 226 -2.24 -5.01 -4.71
CA ARG A 226 -1.85 -6.28 -4.11
C ARG A 226 -0.37 -6.26 -3.77
N LEU A 227 -0.04 -6.36 -2.48
CA LEU A 227 1.34 -6.38 -1.99
C LEU A 227 1.84 -7.83 -1.86
N TYR A 228 3.06 -8.08 -2.36
CA TYR A 228 3.72 -9.38 -2.31
C TYR A 228 5.25 -9.22 -2.27
N GLU A 229 5.94 -10.28 -1.86
CA GLU A 229 7.40 -10.30 -1.75
C GLU A 229 8.09 -9.98 -3.07
N ASN A 230 9.11 -9.13 -3.01
CA ASN A 230 9.89 -8.61 -4.15
C ASN A 230 9.09 -7.72 -5.12
N LYS A 231 7.82 -7.37 -4.79
CA LYS A 231 7.12 -6.34 -5.56
C LYS A 231 7.87 -5.03 -5.46
N LYS A 232 7.97 -4.35 -6.58
CA LYS A 232 8.47 -2.98 -6.65
C LYS A 232 7.31 -2.01 -6.72
N ILE A 233 7.41 -0.92 -5.99
CA ILE A 233 6.41 0.15 -5.96
C ILE A 233 7.09 1.49 -6.16
N GLY A 234 6.39 2.47 -6.66
CA GLY A 234 6.77 3.87 -6.62
C GLY A 234 6.42 4.46 -5.26
N LEU A 235 7.37 5.08 -4.60
CA LEU A 235 7.15 5.79 -3.34
C LEU A 235 8.12 6.95 -3.27
N CYS A 236 7.63 8.10 -2.84
CA CYS A 236 8.46 9.25 -2.59
C CYS A 236 7.85 10.12 -1.51
N TRP A 237 8.67 10.96 -0.91
CA TRP A 237 8.22 11.97 0.04
C TRP A 237 9.05 13.23 -0.02
N ALA A 238 8.45 14.29 0.51
CA ALA A 238 9.13 15.53 0.83
C ALA A 238 8.76 15.95 2.25
N VAL A 239 9.69 16.59 2.94
CA VAL A 239 9.43 17.31 4.18
C VAL A 239 9.47 18.79 3.87
N ILE A 240 8.36 19.46 4.13
CA ILE A 240 8.19 20.90 3.90
C ILE A 240 8.30 21.55 5.26
N ASP A 241 9.28 22.40 5.41
CA ASP A 241 9.72 23.02 6.63
C ASP A 241 9.37 24.51 6.58
N TYR A 242 8.67 24.99 7.62
CA TYR A 242 8.26 26.38 7.79
C TYR A 242 8.74 26.90 9.14
N ASP A 243 9.32 28.09 9.16
CA ASP A 243 9.83 28.78 10.36
C ASP A 243 9.04 30.06 10.66
N GLY A 244 7.72 29.95 10.74
CA GLY A 244 6.85 31.08 11.04
C GLY A 244 6.62 32.06 9.88
N GLU A 245 7.13 31.76 8.69
CA GLU A 245 6.99 32.59 7.50
C GLU A 245 5.90 32.06 6.54
N THR A 246 5.48 32.87 5.59
CA THR A 246 4.51 32.46 4.57
C THR A 246 5.13 31.65 3.45
N GLN A 247 6.45 31.54 3.38
CA GLN A 247 7.21 30.74 2.45
C GLN A 247 8.00 29.70 3.23
N ASN A 248 7.98 28.47 2.75
CA ASN A 248 8.74 27.39 3.36
C ASN A 248 10.22 27.72 3.43
N ASN A 249 10.83 27.39 4.56
CA ASN A 249 12.27 27.49 4.78
C ASN A 249 13.02 26.40 4.02
N GLY A 250 12.50 25.18 4.01
CA GLY A 250 13.03 24.04 3.29
C GLY A 250 11.94 23.24 2.55
N PHE A 251 12.35 22.56 1.47
CA PHE A 251 11.55 21.54 0.80
C PHE A 251 12.46 20.34 0.53
N TRP A 252 12.62 19.51 1.56
CA TRP A 252 13.50 18.37 1.55
C TRP A 252 12.86 17.18 0.84
N ASN A 253 13.34 16.89 -0.36
CA ASN A 253 12.74 15.95 -1.29
C ASN A 253 13.61 14.70 -1.46
N LEU A 254 12.99 13.52 -1.38
CA LEU A 254 13.66 12.25 -1.65
C LEU A 254 13.86 12.02 -3.16
N SER A 255 12.98 12.54 -3.99
CA SER A 255 13.15 12.57 -5.44
C SER A 255 14.10 13.70 -5.82
N LYS A 256 14.89 13.47 -6.89
CA LYS A 256 15.68 14.54 -7.52
C LYS A 256 14.84 15.47 -8.42
N HIS A 257 13.52 15.32 -8.37
CA HIS A 257 12.57 16.08 -9.20
C HIS A 257 11.52 16.72 -8.32
N HIS A 258 11.44 18.02 -8.31
CA HIS A 258 10.45 18.79 -7.56
C HIS A 258 9.02 18.29 -7.78
N LYS A 259 8.68 17.93 -9.01
CA LYS A 259 7.30 17.53 -9.40
C LYS A 259 6.90 16.11 -9.00
N MET A 260 7.56 15.48 -8.03
CA MET A 260 7.21 14.13 -7.58
C MET A 260 5.75 14.04 -7.10
N TYR A 261 5.23 15.13 -6.52
CA TYR A 261 3.84 15.24 -6.04
C TYR A 261 2.79 15.32 -7.16
N GLY A 262 3.23 15.55 -8.39
CA GLY A 262 2.36 15.68 -9.58
C GLY A 262 2.64 14.66 -10.68
N ASN A 263 3.71 13.88 -10.56
CA ASN A 263 4.12 12.91 -11.58
C ASN A 263 4.75 11.67 -10.94
N ALA A 264 4.04 10.55 -10.99
CA ALA A 264 4.48 9.29 -10.40
C ALA A 264 5.75 8.71 -11.05
N SER A 265 6.06 9.07 -12.30
CA SER A 265 7.34 8.70 -12.94
C SER A 265 8.56 9.35 -12.28
N MET A 266 8.37 10.36 -11.42
CA MET A 266 9.43 11.04 -10.69
C MET A 266 9.68 10.47 -9.28
N GLN A 267 8.97 9.41 -8.92
CA GLN A 267 9.12 8.74 -7.62
C GLN A 267 10.40 7.89 -7.58
N ARG A 268 10.72 7.41 -6.38
CA ARG A 268 11.81 6.48 -6.14
C ARG A 268 11.27 5.04 -6.11
N LEU A 269 12.14 4.10 -6.47
CA LEU A 269 11.79 2.69 -6.45
C LEU A 269 11.98 2.11 -5.06
N PHE A 270 10.93 1.48 -4.53
CA PHE A 270 10.97 0.74 -3.27
C PHE A 270 10.65 -0.74 -3.54
N THR A 271 11.40 -1.64 -2.89
CA THR A 271 11.18 -3.08 -3.00
C THR A 271 10.59 -3.62 -1.70
N LEU A 272 9.44 -4.28 -1.78
CA LEU A 272 8.84 -4.99 -0.65
C LEU A 272 9.68 -6.23 -0.37
N MET A 273 10.51 -6.16 0.67
CA MET A 273 11.45 -7.24 0.98
C MET A 273 10.71 -8.48 1.50
N PRO A 274 11.24 -9.67 1.25
CA PRO A 274 10.77 -10.87 1.93
C PRO A 274 11.11 -10.82 3.41
N LEU A 275 10.43 -11.66 4.20
CA LEU A 275 10.67 -11.75 5.65
C LEU A 275 12.16 -12.03 5.94
N GLU A 276 12.72 -11.28 6.87
CA GLU A 276 14.12 -11.45 7.30
C GLU A 276 14.35 -12.86 7.88
N PRO A 277 15.52 -13.47 7.66
CA PRO A 277 15.78 -14.87 8.04
C PRO A 277 15.48 -15.20 9.50
N GLN A 278 15.77 -14.27 10.44
CA GLN A 278 15.55 -14.47 11.87
C GLN A 278 14.07 -14.57 12.26
N PHE A 279 13.17 -14.10 11.40
CA PHE A 279 11.71 -14.17 11.63
C PHE A 279 11.05 -15.31 10.88
N ARG A 280 11.80 -16.01 10.00
CA ARG A 280 11.26 -17.15 9.24
C ARG A 280 11.17 -18.34 10.16
N LYS A 281 10.00 -18.96 10.19
CA LYS A 281 9.88 -20.30 10.73
C LYS A 281 10.40 -21.30 9.68
N ALA A 282 10.97 -22.41 10.16
CA ALA A 282 11.42 -23.46 9.26
C ALA A 282 10.28 -24.00 8.40
N VAL A 283 9.07 -24.15 8.98
CA VAL A 283 7.83 -24.50 8.28
C VAL A 283 6.74 -23.52 8.71
N GLU A 284 6.10 -22.87 7.76
CA GLU A 284 4.92 -22.03 7.97
C GLU A 284 3.76 -22.54 7.13
N CYS A 285 2.56 -22.58 7.72
CA CYS A 285 1.34 -22.91 7.01
C CYS A 285 0.61 -21.63 6.55
N ASP A 286 0.30 -21.58 5.27
CA ASP A 286 -0.60 -20.57 4.68
C ASP A 286 -1.28 -21.13 3.43
N TRP A 287 -2.47 -20.61 3.11
CA TRP A 287 -3.20 -21.01 1.93
C TRP A 287 -4.22 -19.97 1.50
N THR A 288 -4.65 -20.07 0.25
CA THR A 288 -5.73 -19.26 -0.31
C THR A 288 -6.72 -20.14 -1.03
N PHE A 289 -7.84 -19.56 -1.43
CA PHE A 289 -8.87 -20.30 -2.17
C PHE A 289 -9.60 -19.40 -3.17
N THR A 290 -10.26 -20.03 -4.12
CA THR A 290 -11.20 -19.40 -5.06
C THR A 290 -12.44 -20.25 -5.16
N VAL A 291 -13.60 -19.66 -4.97
CA VAL A 291 -14.89 -20.33 -5.22
C VAL A 291 -15.19 -20.24 -6.71
N VAL A 292 -15.49 -21.38 -7.32
CA VAL A 292 -15.93 -21.41 -8.72
C VAL A 292 -17.33 -20.78 -8.79
N PRO A 293 -17.52 -19.70 -9.57
CA PRO A 293 -18.81 -19.02 -9.64
C PRO A 293 -19.97 -19.94 -9.92
N ASP A 294 -21.11 -19.68 -9.24
CA ASP A 294 -22.35 -20.41 -9.38
C ASP A 294 -22.26 -21.93 -9.12
N THR A 295 -21.27 -22.32 -8.33
CA THR A 295 -21.09 -23.72 -7.91
C THR A 295 -20.78 -23.81 -6.42
N ARG A 296 -20.72 -25.05 -5.91
CA ARG A 296 -20.26 -25.39 -4.57
C ARG A 296 -18.80 -25.85 -4.55
N THR A 297 -18.07 -25.56 -5.62
CA THR A 297 -16.71 -26.04 -5.82
C THR A 297 -15.72 -24.94 -5.41
N VAL A 298 -14.74 -25.32 -4.61
CA VAL A 298 -13.66 -24.46 -4.13
C VAL A 298 -12.32 -25.04 -4.56
N CYS A 299 -11.50 -24.20 -5.18
CA CYS A 299 -10.13 -24.54 -5.53
C CYS A 299 -9.21 -23.97 -4.44
N PHE A 300 -8.54 -24.84 -3.71
CA PHE A 300 -7.57 -24.46 -2.67
C PHE A 300 -6.16 -24.41 -3.24
N ARG A 301 -5.36 -23.48 -2.73
CA ARG A 301 -3.96 -23.35 -3.13
C ARG A 301 -3.09 -23.19 -1.88
N ASP A 302 -2.13 -24.07 -1.75
CA ASP A 302 -1.07 -23.99 -0.77
C ASP A 302 -0.19 -22.75 -1.02
N GLN A 303 0.09 -22.00 0.05
CA GLN A 303 1.01 -20.87 0.09
C GLN A 303 1.99 -21.01 1.26
N SER A 304 2.11 -22.22 1.79
CA SER A 304 3.00 -22.52 2.90
C SER A 304 4.46 -22.36 2.51
N TYR A 305 5.31 -22.11 3.52
CA TYR A 305 6.74 -21.91 3.35
C TYR A 305 7.53 -22.99 4.05
N GLY A 306 8.65 -23.40 3.48
CA GLY A 306 9.59 -24.37 4.01
C GLY A 306 9.73 -25.61 3.13
N PRO A 307 10.58 -26.58 3.54
CA PRO A 307 10.76 -27.84 2.84
C PRO A 307 9.60 -28.81 3.14
N ILE A 308 8.42 -28.49 2.58
CA ILE A 308 7.19 -29.25 2.81
C ILE A 308 7.16 -30.47 1.91
N THR A 309 6.82 -31.62 2.52
CA THR A 309 6.73 -32.90 1.83
C THR A 309 5.35 -33.54 1.92
N SER A 310 4.48 -33.05 2.80
CA SER A 310 3.11 -33.55 2.91
C SER A 310 2.12 -32.45 3.28
N TRP A 311 0.89 -32.62 2.82
CA TRP A 311 -0.26 -31.74 3.04
C TRP A 311 -1.41 -32.57 3.58
N HIS A 312 -2.16 -32.01 4.52
CA HIS A 312 -3.40 -32.61 5.02
C HIS A 312 -4.45 -31.50 5.17
N TRP A 313 -5.44 -31.52 4.30
CA TRP A 313 -6.59 -30.64 4.31
C TRP A 313 -7.75 -31.27 5.04
N ASP A 314 -8.39 -30.52 5.91
CA ASP A 314 -9.72 -30.80 6.48
C ASP A 314 -10.65 -29.68 5.98
N PHE A 315 -11.64 -30.02 5.18
CA PHE A 315 -12.54 -29.07 4.55
C PHE A 315 -13.67 -28.60 5.47
N GLY A 316 -13.74 -29.10 6.71
CA GLY A 316 -14.73 -28.70 7.69
C GLY A 316 -16.14 -29.29 7.49
N ASP A 317 -16.29 -30.19 6.53
CA ASP A 317 -17.53 -30.95 6.26
C ASP A 317 -17.38 -32.44 6.55
N GLY A 318 -16.26 -32.83 7.16
CA GLY A 318 -15.92 -34.22 7.48
C GLY A 318 -15.12 -34.93 6.38
N THR A 319 -14.76 -34.23 5.31
CA THR A 319 -13.91 -34.77 4.24
C THR A 319 -12.52 -34.15 4.28
N THR A 320 -11.54 -34.84 3.72
CA THR A 320 -10.11 -34.47 3.75
C THR A 320 -9.45 -34.70 2.39
N SER A 321 -8.26 -34.07 2.20
CA SER A 321 -7.38 -34.32 1.05
C SER A 321 -5.92 -34.24 1.45
N THR A 322 -5.06 -34.96 0.71
CA THR A 322 -3.59 -34.88 0.86
C THR A 322 -2.91 -34.27 -0.36
N GLU A 323 -3.67 -33.78 -1.32
CA GLU A 323 -3.14 -33.04 -2.46
C GLU A 323 -2.61 -31.68 -2.03
N GLN A 324 -1.56 -31.18 -2.66
CA GLN A 324 -1.03 -29.84 -2.37
C GLN A 324 -2.06 -28.76 -2.67
N ASN A 325 -2.76 -28.86 -3.79
CA ASN A 325 -3.72 -27.87 -4.26
C ASN A 325 -5.05 -28.56 -4.64
N PRO A 326 -5.84 -29.01 -3.66
CA PRO A 326 -7.06 -29.74 -3.93
C PRO A 326 -8.18 -28.85 -4.48
N THR A 327 -9.10 -29.50 -5.18
CA THR A 327 -10.41 -28.96 -5.50
C THR A 327 -11.47 -29.75 -4.76
N HIS A 328 -12.36 -29.08 -4.04
CA HIS A 328 -13.40 -29.73 -3.26
C HIS A 328 -14.79 -29.16 -3.59
N THR A 329 -15.80 -30.04 -3.68
CA THR A 329 -17.19 -29.67 -3.91
C THR A 329 -18.01 -29.99 -2.66
N TYR A 330 -18.54 -28.96 -2.03
CA TYR A 330 -19.34 -29.07 -0.83
C TYR A 330 -20.77 -29.56 -1.11
N ALA A 331 -21.33 -30.31 -0.17
CA ALA A 331 -22.67 -30.86 -0.31
C ALA A 331 -23.79 -29.84 -0.07
N ARG A 332 -23.52 -28.79 0.71
CA ARG A 332 -24.52 -27.78 1.12
C ARG A 332 -24.25 -26.43 0.50
N ASP A 333 -25.32 -25.76 0.10
CA ASP A 333 -25.31 -24.34 -0.26
C ASP A 333 -25.37 -23.45 0.97
N TYR A 334 -24.92 -22.20 0.84
CA TYR A 334 -25.01 -21.16 1.88
C TYR A 334 -24.36 -21.57 3.21
N ALA A 335 -23.33 -22.38 3.15
CA ALA A 335 -22.62 -22.84 4.35
C ALA A 335 -21.26 -22.20 4.46
N HIS A 336 -20.86 -21.92 5.70
CA HIS A 336 -19.53 -21.46 6.07
C HIS A 336 -18.76 -22.63 6.67
N TYR A 337 -17.53 -22.80 6.23
CA TYR A 337 -16.70 -23.91 6.64
C TYR A 337 -15.46 -23.44 7.37
N VAL A 338 -15.03 -24.21 8.37
CA VAL A 338 -13.72 -24.07 9.03
C VAL A 338 -12.76 -24.99 8.30
N VAL A 339 -11.98 -24.43 7.39
CA VAL A 339 -11.02 -25.20 6.63
C VAL A 339 -9.64 -25.12 7.27
N THR A 340 -9.00 -26.27 7.45
CA THR A 340 -7.68 -26.40 8.06
C THR A 340 -6.72 -27.05 7.08
N LEU A 341 -5.51 -26.48 6.98
CA LEU A 341 -4.36 -27.13 6.35
C LEU A 341 -3.33 -27.45 7.44
N THR A 342 -2.83 -28.66 7.40
CA THR A 342 -1.61 -29.08 8.13
C THR A 342 -0.56 -29.44 7.09
N VAL A 343 0.65 -28.89 7.25
CA VAL A 343 1.80 -29.17 6.40
C VAL A 343 2.94 -29.75 7.22
N GLU A 344 3.67 -30.69 6.67
CA GLU A 344 4.80 -31.34 7.34
C GLU A 344 5.99 -31.44 6.39
N GLY A 345 7.17 -31.39 6.96
CA GLY A 345 8.44 -31.55 6.26
C GLY A 345 9.56 -31.94 7.24
N PRO A 346 10.79 -32.12 6.74
CA PRO A 346 11.91 -32.58 7.57
C PRO A 346 12.28 -31.59 8.69
N GLU A 347 11.90 -30.33 8.56
CA GLU A 347 12.22 -29.27 9.53
C GLU A 347 11.04 -28.95 10.47
N GLY A 348 9.97 -29.72 10.43
CA GLY A 348 8.84 -29.58 11.32
C GLY A 348 7.47 -29.63 10.64
N SER A 349 6.46 -29.22 11.39
CA SER A 349 5.09 -29.12 10.91
C SER A 349 4.45 -27.77 11.28
N ALA A 350 3.47 -27.35 10.50
CA ALA A 350 2.67 -26.18 10.80
C ALA A 350 1.20 -26.43 10.45
N ARG A 351 0.31 -25.76 11.18
CA ARG A 351 -1.14 -25.85 10.96
C ARG A 351 -1.74 -24.45 10.92
N CYS A 352 -2.64 -24.21 9.98
CA CYS A 352 -3.40 -22.99 9.90
C CYS A 352 -4.85 -23.26 9.50
N CYS A 353 -5.78 -22.47 10.01
CA CYS A 353 -7.17 -22.57 9.66
C CYS A 353 -7.75 -21.19 9.33
N LYS A 354 -8.77 -21.20 8.47
CA LYS A 354 -9.61 -20.02 8.21
C LYS A 354 -11.04 -20.36 8.63
N VAL A 355 -11.50 -19.61 9.62
CA VAL A 355 -12.82 -19.84 10.24
C VAL A 355 -13.86 -19.03 9.48
N TRP A 356 -14.82 -19.73 8.85
CA TRP A 356 -15.93 -19.14 8.11
C TRP A 356 -15.56 -18.25 6.91
N GLU A 357 -14.31 -18.24 6.50
CA GLU A 357 -13.91 -17.52 5.30
C GLU A 357 -14.38 -18.23 4.02
N VAL A 358 -14.40 -19.57 4.05
CA VAL A 358 -14.89 -20.37 2.93
C VAL A 358 -16.42 -20.43 3.00
N CYS A 359 -17.07 -19.55 2.24
CA CYS A 359 -18.50 -19.52 2.08
C CYS A 359 -18.86 -19.98 0.66
N VAL A 360 -19.70 -21.00 0.56
CA VAL A 360 -20.12 -21.58 -0.72
C VAL A 360 -21.55 -21.17 -1.01
N ARG A 361 -21.78 -20.66 -2.22
CA ARG A 361 -23.09 -20.25 -2.70
C ARG A 361 -23.33 -20.79 -4.10
N ASP A 362 -24.36 -21.60 -4.26
CA ASP A 362 -24.84 -22.05 -5.57
C ASP A 362 -26.01 -21.15 -6.00
N MET A 363 -25.77 -20.31 -7.00
CA MET A 363 -26.77 -19.40 -7.57
C MET A 363 -27.78 -20.10 -8.49
N SER A 364 -27.63 -21.40 -8.74
CA SER A 364 -28.59 -22.18 -9.53
C SER A 364 -29.95 -22.35 -8.83
N HIS A 365 -30.00 -22.07 -7.51
CA HIS A 365 -31.24 -22.07 -6.72
C HIS A 365 -31.56 -20.67 -6.18
N PRO A 366 -32.17 -19.80 -6.98
CA PRO A 366 -32.45 -18.42 -6.58
C PRO A 366 -33.53 -18.23 -5.51
N SER A 367 -34.08 -19.31 -4.97
CA SER A 367 -35.24 -19.26 -4.07
C SER A 367 -34.92 -19.00 -2.60
N LEU A 368 -33.67 -18.82 -2.23
CA LEU A 368 -33.29 -18.48 -0.86
C LEU A 368 -32.78 -17.05 -0.82
N THR A 369 -33.66 -16.12 -0.55
CA THR A 369 -33.24 -14.80 -0.08
C THR A 369 -32.78 -14.88 1.38
N PRO A 370 -31.88 -14.01 1.86
CA PRO A 370 -31.45 -14.02 3.27
C PRO A 370 -32.56 -13.77 4.27
N TYR A 371 -33.80 -13.62 3.84
CA TYR A 371 -34.95 -13.25 4.62
C TYR A 371 -36.19 -14.21 4.46
N ASP A 372 -36.00 -15.34 3.73
CA ASP A 372 -37.02 -16.39 3.62
C ASP A 372 -36.84 -17.47 4.68
#